data_dca04f5b31a2f845bf22e2f2f9ab55a9
#
_entry.id   dca04f5b31a2f845bf22e2f2f9ab55a9
#
_cell.length_a   1.000
_cell.length_b   1.000
_cell.length_c   1.000
_cell.angle_alpha   90.00
_cell.angle_beta   90.00
_cell.angle_gamma   90.00
#
_symmetry.space_group_name_H-M   'P 1'
#
loop_
_entity.id
_entity.type
_entity.pdbx_description
1 polymer ?
#
loop_
_entity_poly.entity_id
_entity_poly.type
_entity_poly.pdbx_seq_one_letter_code
_entity_poly.pdbx_strand_id
1 'polypeptide(L)'
;MKFETISPNGVSITLGSSQDGDTNKVASPKALMLSSLAVCSGLDVVSILEKMKVNLEDFKINTKGSLTDEHPKYYNKVLMQYHFFGEDLDQEKIKKAVNLSITKYCGVMEMFRAFAEIKTEIHY
;
A
#
# COMPACT_ATOMS: atom_id res chain seq x y z
N MET A 1 6.02 22.10 -8.16
CA MET A 1 6.67 21.59 -9.38
C MET A 1 6.04 20.25 -9.75
N LYS A 2 5.68 20.10 -11.02
CA LYS A 2 4.98 18.89 -11.50
C LYS A 2 5.73 18.27 -12.67
N PHE A 3 5.75 16.95 -12.71
CA PHE A 3 6.29 16.17 -13.81
C PHE A 3 5.24 15.17 -14.27
N GLU A 4 5.12 15.00 -15.57
CA GLU A 4 4.37 13.90 -16.13
C GLU A 4 5.33 12.75 -16.44
N THR A 5 4.98 11.55 -16.04
CA THR A 5 5.71 10.33 -16.36
C THR A 5 4.79 9.34 -17.02
N ILE A 6 5.31 8.58 -17.94
CA ILE A 6 4.57 7.49 -18.60
C ILE A 6 5.10 6.17 -18.03
N SER A 7 4.24 5.41 -17.40
CA SER A 7 4.61 4.10 -16.87
C SER A 7 4.93 3.10 -18.00
N PRO A 8 5.65 2.01 -17.71
CA PRO A 8 5.96 1.01 -18.73
C PRO A 8 4.75 0.44 -19.48
N ASN A 9 3.58 0.43 -18.84
CA ASN A 9 2.33 -0.01 -19.49
C ASN A 9 1.55 1.13 -20.14
N GLY A 10 2.17 2.30 -20.34
CA GLY A 10 1.61 3.41 -21.13
C GLY A 10 0.66 4.34 -20.39
N VAL A 11 0.58 4.27 -19.08
CA VAL A 11 -0.31 5.12 -18.28
C VAL A 11 0.43 6.38 -17.83
N SER A 12 -0.19 7.55 -18.05
CA SER A 12 0.35 8.82 -17.61
C SER A 12 0.08 9.03 -16.11
N ILE A 13 1.10 9.44 -15.38
CA ILE A 13 1.04 9.74 -13.96
C ILE A 13 1.70 11.09 -13.72
N THR A 14 1.04 11.95 -12.95
CA THR A 14 1.60 13.26 -12.57
C THR A 14 2.13 13.19 -11.15
N LEU A 15 3.41 13.49 -11.00
CA LEU A 15 4.11 13.50 -9.72
C LEU A 15 4.83 14.82 -9.53
N GLY A 16 5.18 15.12 -8.30
CA GLY A 16 5.96 16.33 -8.05
C GLY A 16 6.06 16.68 -6.58
N SER A 17 6.27 17.95 -6.31
CA SER A 17 6.25 18.50 -4.97
C SER A 17 5.15 19.55 -4.86
N SER A 18 4.43 19.53 -3.73
CA SER A 18 3.43 20.52 -3.37
C SER A 18 3.92 21.26 -2.13
N GLN A 19 3.69 22.58 -2.10
CA GLN A 19 3.97 23.39 -0.93
C GLN A 19 2.72 23.47 -0.04
N ASP A 20 2.91 23.79 1.22
CA ASP A 20 1.80 24.02 2.15
C ASP A 20 0.88 25.10 1.60
N GLY A 21 -0.41 24.83 1.61
CA GLY A 21 -1.43 25.75 1.09
C GLY A 21 -1.74 25.59 -0.39
N ASP A 22 -1.05 24.72 -1.12
CA ASP A 22 -1.38 24.42 -2.51
C ASP A 22 -2.76 23.76 -2.62
N THR A 23 -3.60 24.28 -3.50
CA THR A 23 -4.90 23.68 -3.79
C THR A 23 -4.82 22.52 -4.77
N ASN A 24 -3.78 22.49 -5.61
CA ASN A 24 -3.50 21.42 -6.59
C ASN A 24 -2.37 20.54 -6.10
N LYS A 25 -2.66 19.68 -5.14
CA LYS A 25 -1.68 18.73 -4.61
C LYS A 25 -1.40 17.64 -5.63
N VAL A 26 -0.14 17.28 -5.73
CA VAL A 26 0.31 16.12 -6.52
C VAL A 26 0.94 15.10 -5.59
N ALA A 27 0.93 13.84 -6.01
CA ALA A 27 1.60 12.79 -5.26
C ALA A 27 3.12 13.01 -5.33
N SER A 28 3.78 12.89 -4.17
CA SER A 28 5.23 12.89 -4.13
C SER A 28 5.77 11.52 -4.51
N PRO A 29 7.01 11.43 -5.04
CA PRO A 29 7.59 10.14 -5.41
C PRO A 29 7.60 9.12 -4.26
N LYS A 30 8.01 9.52 -3.08
CA LYS A 30 8.07 8.62 -1.93
C LYS A 30 6.68 8.20 -1.47
N ALA A 31 5.71 9.13 -1.42
CA ALA A 31 4.34 8.79 -1.06
C ALA A 31 3.71 7.83 -2.08
N LEU A 32 4.03 7.97 -3.36
CA LEU A 32 3.56 7.05 -4.39
C LEU A 32 4.12 5.64 -4.18
N MET A 33 5.33 5.50 -3.69
CA MET A 33 5.90 4.20 -3.35
C MET A 33 5.07 3.48 -2.28
N LEU A 34 4.63 4.20 -1.24
CA LEU A 34 3.75 3.64 -0.22
C LEU A 34 2.39 3.25 -0.80
N SER A 35 1.83 4.09 -1.66
CA SER A 35 0.57 3.78 -2.36
C SER A 35 0.71 2.54 -3.24
N SER A 36 1.83 2.39 -3.92
CA SER A 36 2.12 1.22 -4.75
C SER A 36 2.18 -0.05 -3.91
N LEU A 37 2.79 0.00 -2.74
CA LEU A 37 2.83 -1.10 -1.79
C LEU A 37 1.41 -1.48 -1.33
N ALA A 38 0.60 -0.51 -0.97
CA ALA A 38 -0.78 -0.75 -0.54
C ALA A 38 -1.61 -1.41 -1.64
N VAL A 39 -1.56 -0.89 -2.86
CA VAL A 39 -2.35 -1.42 -3.98
C VAL A 39 -1.86 -2.81 -4.39
N CYS A 40 -0.55 -3.03 -4.43
CA CYS A 40 0.01 -4.34 -4.75
C CYS A 40 -0.49 -5.41 -3.79
N SER A 41 -0.40 -5.16 -2.48
CA SER A 41 -0.94 -6.07 -1.47
C SER A 41 -2.47 -6.17 -1.54
N GLY A 42 -3.16 -5.03 -1.73
CA GLY A 42 -4.62 -4.99 -1.82
C GLY A 42 -5.18 -5.84 -2.95
N LEU A 43 -4.56 -5.81 -4.11
CA LEU A 43 -4.98 -6.63 -5.26
C LEU A 43 -4.87 -8.12 -4.93
N ASP A 44 -3.81 -8.54 -4.27
CA ASP A 44 -3.65 -9.92 -3.82
C ASP A 44 -4.75 -10.32 -2.85
N VAL A 45 -4.97 -9.49 -1.83
CA VAL A 45 -5.95 -9.77 -0.77
C VAL A 45 -7.35 -9.92 -1.36
N VAL A 46 -7.76 -9.01 -2.21
CA VAL A 46 -9.08 -9.07 -2.88
C VAL A 46 -9.20 -10.34 -3.71
N SER A 47 -8.20 -10.64 -4.52
CA SER A 47 -8.20 -11.84 -5.36
C SER A 47 -8.29 -13.13 -4.54
N ILE A 48 -7.55 -13.22 -3.45
CA ILE A 48 -7.56 -14.39 -2.57
C ILE A 48 -8.92 -14.53 -1.86
N LEU A 49 -9.47 -13.42 -1.35
CA LEU A 49 -10.77 -13.44 -0.67
C LEU A 49 -11.93 -13.81 -1.61
N GLU A 50 -11.87 -13.38 -2.87
CA GLU A 50 -12.83 -13.81 -3.89
C GLU A 50 -12.79 -15.33 -4.09
N LYS A 51 -11.61 -15.91 -4.19
CA LYS A 51 -11.43 -17.36 -4.29
C LYS A 51 -11.90 -18.10 -3.06
N MET A 52 -11.76 -17.49 -1.88
CA MET A 52 -12.25 -18.05 -0.62
C MET A 52 -13.74 -17.81 -0.39
N LYS A 53 -14.42 -17.12 -1.31
CA LYS A 53 -15.85 -16.77 -1.22
C LYS A 53 -16.17 -15.93 0.01
N VAL A 54 -15.29 -15.00 0.35
CA VAL A 54 -15.52 -14.00 1.40
C VAL A 54 -16.04 -12.73 0.77
N ASN A 55 -17.19 -12.26 1.22
CA ASN A 55 -17.81 -11.03 0.75
C ASN A 55 -17.44 -9.87 1.66
N LEU A 56 -16.93 -8.80 1.08
CA LEU A 56 -16.62 -7.56 1.79
C LEU A 56 -17.56 -6.46 1.31
N GLU A 57 -18.01 -5.60 2.20
CA GLU A 57 -18.72 -4.38 1.83
C GLU A 57 -17.74 -3.31 1.34
N ASP A 58 -16.59 -3.21 1.98
CA ASP A 58 -15.51 -2.29 1.62
C ASP A 58 -14.17 -2.79 2.17
N PHE A 59 -13.11 -2.26 1.61
CA PHE A 59 -11.75 -2.61 2.02
C PHE A 59 -10.83 -1.40 1.80
N LYS A 60 -10.09 -1.02 2.84
CA LYS A 60 -9.16 0.10 2.79
C LYS A 60 -7.81 -0.30 3.37
N ILE A 61 -6.77 0.27 2.82
CA ILE A 61 -5.40 0.11 3.36
C ILE A 61 -4.82 1.50 3.58
N ASN A 62 -4.36 1.75 4.80
CA ASN A 62 -3.59 2.94 5.12
C ASN A 62 -2.12 2.54 5.27
N THR A 63 -1.24 3.36 4.73
CA THR A 63 0.20 3.17 4.87
C THR A 63 0.81 4.38 5.55
N LYS A 64 1.74 4.13 6.46
CA LYS A 64 2.53 5.17 7.13
C LYS A 64 3.98 4.77 7.03
N GLY A 65 4.82 5.71 6.63
CA GLY A 65 6.26 5.48 6.52
C GLY A 65 7.05 6.49 7.33
N SER A 66 8.12 6.01 7.96
CA SER A 66 9.09 6.85 8.65
C SER A 66 10.37 6.89 7.84
N LEU A 67 10.83 8.11 7.57
CA LEU A 67 12.07 8.32 6.81
C LEU A 67 13.29 8.28 7.73
N THR A 68 14.43 7.93 7.15
CA THR A 68 15.73 8.05 7.83
C THR A 68 16.04 9.52 8.11
N ASP A 69 16.90 9.77 9.09
CA ASP A 69 17.24 11.13 9.51
C ASP A 69 18.24 11.82 8.56
N GLU A 70 19.11 11.06 7.93
CA GLU A 70 20.17 11.58 7.07
C GLU A 70 19.90 11.32 5.59
N HIS A 71 20.39 12.19 4.72
CA HIS A 71 20.34 12.02 3.27
C HIS A 71 21.27 10.90 2.81
N PRO A 72 20.87 10.09 1.80
CA PRO A 72 19.57 10.13 1.15
C PRO A 72 18.47 9.54 2.05
N LYS A 73 17.38 10.29 2.20
CA LYS A 73 16.26 9.87 3.05
C LYS A 73 15.39 8.83 2.35
N TYR A 74 15.16 7.72 3.01
CA TYR A 74 14.29 6.65 2.53
C TYR A 74 13.47 6.08 3.69
N TYR A 75 12.43 5.33 3.39
CA TYR A 75 11.63 4.69 4.43
C TYR A 75 12.40 3.54 5.06
N ASN A 76 12.62 3.61 6.37
CA ASN A 76 13.20 2.49 7.13
C ASN A 76 12.18 1.76 8.00
N LYS A 77 10.99 2.33 8.16
CA LYS A 77 9.86 1.70 8.87
C LYS A 77 8.58 2.00 8.12
N VAL A 78 7.75 0.98 7.92
CA VAL A 78 6.45 1.11 7.27
C VAL A 78 5.41 0.39 8.11
N LEU A 79 4.27 1.05 8.33
CA LEU A 79 3.10 0.46 8.96
C LEU A 79 2.00 0.34 7.92
N MET A 80 1.46 -0.86 7.74
CA MET A 80 0.31 -1.11 6.88
C MET A 80 -0.90 -1.50 7.73
N GLN A 81 -1.98 -0.74 7.57
CA GLN A 81 -3.22 -0.98 8.29
C GLN A 81 -4.29 -1.40 7.29
N TYR A 82 -4.74 -2.65 7.40
CA TYR A 82 -5.78 -3.23 6.56
C TYR A 82 -7.10 -3.11 7.29
N HIS A 83 -8.07 -2.43 6.68
CA HIS A 83 -9.41 -2.23 7.26
C HIS A 83 -10.44 -2.96 6.41
N PHE A 84 -11.13 -3.90 7.02
CA PHE A 84 -12.16 -4.71 6.36
C PHE A 84 -13.53 -4.35 6.91
N PHE A 85 -14.48 -4.15 6.02
CA PHE A 85 -15.85 -3.77 6.37
C PHE A 85 -16.84 -4.79 5.80
N GLY A 86 -17.79 -5.18 6.61
CA GLY A 86 -18.84 -6.14 6.23
C GLY A 86 -19.47 -6.77 7.44
N GLU A 87 -20.57 -7.48 7.21
CA GLU A 87 -21.25 -8.28 8.25
C GLU A 87 -20.67 -9.70 8.25
N ASP A 88 -20.59 -10.28 9.44
CA ASP A 88 -20.16 -11.68 9.62
C ASP A 88 -18.85 -12.02 8.91
N LEU A 89 -17.85 -11.15 9.05
CA LEU A 89 -16.55 -11.34 8.42
C LEU A 89 -15.85 -12.59 8.94
N ASP A 90 -15.38 -13.44 8.02
CA ASP A 90 -14.57 -14.60 8.36
C ASP A 90 -13.13 -14.16 8.63
N GLN A 91 -12.84 -13.83 9.87
CA GLN A 91 -11.57 -13.28 10.31
C GLN A 91 -10.39 -14.22 10.02
N GLU A 92 -10.60 -15.54 10.12
CA GLU A 92 -9.55 -16.53 9.85
C GLU A 92 -9.15 -16.51 8.37
N LYS A 93 -10.12 -16.45 7.46
CA LYS A 93 -9.85 -16.36 6.02
C LYS A 93 -9.20 -15.02 5.66
N ILE A 94 -9.67 -13.92 6.23
CA ILE A 94 -9.10 -12.58 6.03
C ILE A 94 -7.63 -12.56 6.47
N LYS A 95 -7.36 -13.05 7.65
CA LYS A 95 -6.00 -13.13 8.19
C LYS A 95 -5.09 -13.96 7.29
N LYS A 96 -5.59 -15.10 6.80
CA LYS A 96 -4.85 -15.95 5.88
C LYS A 96 -4.56 -15.24 4.56
N ALA A 97 -5.54 -14.52 4.01
CA ALA A 97 -5.37 -13.77 2.75
C ALA A 97 -4.32 -12.67 2.88
N VAL A 98 -4.38 -11.89 3.95
CA VAL A 98 -3.39 -10.85 4.23
C VAL A 98 -2.00 -11.46 4.39
N ASN A 99 -1.90 -12.53 5.15
CA ASN A 99 -0.61 -13.19 5.38
C ASN A 99 -0.01 -13.76 4.09
N LEU A 100 -0.81 -14.33 3.22
CA LEU A 100 -0.36 -14.83 1.92
C LEU A 100 0.15 -13.69 1.02
N SER A 101 -0.52 -12.54 1.01
CA SER A 101 -0.04 -11.38 0.27
C SER A 101 1.32 -10.93 0.80
N ILE A 102 1.44 -10.77 2.11
CA ILE A 102 2.65 -10.27 2.75
C ILE A 102 3.84 -11.21 2.53
N THR A 103 3.63 -12.52 2.66
CA THR A 103 4.73 -13.47 2.69
C THR A 103 5.04 -14.10 1.34
N LYS A 104 4.08 -14.14 0.41
CA LYS A 104 4.25 -14.93 -0.81
C LYS A 104 4.03 -14.16 -2.11
N TYR A 105 3.04 -13.26 -2.17
CA TYR A 105 2.59 -12.75 -3.47
C TYR A 105 2.96 -11.30 -3.76
N CYS A 106 3.03 -10.42 -2.76
CA CYS A 106 3.28 -9.01 -3.01
C CYS A 106 4.75 -8.73 -3.30
N GLY A 107 5.08 -8.56 -4.58
CA GLY A 107 6.46 -8.27 -5.01
C GLY A 107 6.97 -6.93 -4.49
N VAL A 108 6.10 -5.92 -4.41
CA VAL A 108 6.50 -4.61 -3.86
C VAL A 108 6.83 -4.73 -2.38
N MET A 109 6.09 -5.55 -1.63
CA MET A 109 6.39 -5.85 -0.22
C MET A 109 7.80 -6.47 -0.09
N GLU A 110 8.14 -7.39 -0.98
CA GLU A 110 9.46 -8.02 -0.97
C GLU A 110 10.57 -7.00 -1.21
N MET A 111 10.34 -6.05 -2.14
CA MET A 111 11.30 -4.96 -2.36
C MET A 111 11.46 -4.10 -1.11
N PHE A 112 10.35 -3.73 -0.45
CA PHE A 112 10.40 -2.91 0.76
C PHE A 112 11.12 -3.60 1.91
N ARG A 113 11.01 -4.92 2.04
CA ARG A 113 11.75 -5.66 3.08
C ARG A 113 13.26 -5.51 2.96
N ALA A 114 13.77 -5.24 1.77
CA ALA A 114 15.20 -5.06 1.57
C ALA A 114 15.76 -3.83 2.29
N PHE A 115 14.91 -2.84 2.61
CA PHE A 115 15.39 -1.60 3.22
C PHE A 115 14.53 -1.11 4.40
N ALA A 116 13.40 -1.74 4.68
CA ALA A 116 12.48 -1.27 5.70
C ALA A 116 11.97 -2.40 6.60
N GLU A 117 11.72 -2.05 7.87
CA GLU A 117 10.96 -2.88 8.78
C GLU A 117 9.47 -2.65 8.49
N ILE A 118 8.73 -3.72 8.20
CA ILE A 118 7.32 -3.65 7.86
C ILE A 118 6.50 -4.20 9.02
N LYS A 119 5.55 -3.40 9.51
CA LYS A 119 4.53 -3.83 10.48
C LYS A 119 3.18 -3.82 9.79
N THR A 120 2.35 -4.79 10.13
CA THR A 120 1.01 -4.91 9.57
C THR A 120 -0.02 -5.06 10.68
N GLU A 121 -1.17 -4.43 10.49
CA GLU A 121 -2.31 -4.51 11.39
C GLU A 121 -3.55 -4.83 10.57
N ILE A 122 -4.45 -5.62 11.15
CA ILE A 122 -5.75 -5.94 10.55
C ILE A 122 -6.85 -5.43 11.47
N HIS A 123 -7.75 -4.64 10.90
CA HIS A 123 -8.89 -4.06 11.61
C HIS A 123 -10.19 -4.53 10.97
N TYR A 124 -11.16 -4.89 11.80
CA TYR A 124 -12.47 -5.38 11.37
C TYR A 124 -13.59 -4.41 11.75
#